data_771d26a88fdf71380ffbaf2e1c422ee9
#
_entry.id   771d26a88fdf71380ffbaf2e1c422ee9
#
_cell.length_a   1.000
_cell.length_b   1.000
_cell.length_c   1.000
_cell.angle_alpha   90.00
_cell.angle_beta   90.00
_cell.angle_gamma   90.00
#
_symmetry.space_group_name_H-M   'P 1'
#
loop_
_entity.id
_entity.type
_entity.pdbx_description
1 polymer ?
#
loop_
_entity_poly.entity_id
_entity_poly.type
_entity_poly.pdbx_seq_one_letter_code
_entity_poly.pdbx_strand_id
1 'polypeptide(L)'
;MTQLVFHHDINQLNNLPNGTIPVHLYGMGNKKLQIAHIGNMVLDSVKRLGIKLNNQVMDFLTIAMAVTAADTFVLRKDTANGWCRSFSITLPLCQPDIWQKNKVHLEQILHFLSGDIWQFDFHAGGQLPPQPYKLSGRTKLVDLRNKDCVCLFSGGLDSAIGVIDLLEQGNSPVLVSHSYKGDKSRQPLFSNLTKMVILTNFPNLMRLHNHI
;
A
#
# COMPACT_ATOMS: atom_id res chain seq x y z
N MET A 1 -18.81 -1.20 -14.17
CA MET A 1 -17.81 -0.42 -13.43
C MET A 1 -18.00 -0.70 -11.96
N THR A 2 -16.98 -1.18 -11.26
CA THR A 2 -17.07 -1.46 -9.84
C THR A 2 -16.71 -0.21 -9.04
N GLN A 3 -17.59 0.22 -8.14
CA GLN A 3 -17.38 1.37 -7.28
C GLN A 3 -16.75 0.93 -5.95
N LEU A 4 -15.65 1.56 -5.56
CA LEU A 4 -15.03 1.39 -4.25
C LEU A 4 -14.95 2.76 -3.57
N VAL A 5 -15.44 2.82 -2.34
CA VAL A 5 -15.38 4.03 -1.50
C VAL A 5 -14.49 3.73 -0.30
N PHE A 6 -13.44 4.52 -0.16
CA PHE A 6 -12.47 4.38 0.91
C PHE A 6 -12.63 5.50 1.94
N HIS A 7 -12.55 5.19 3.21
CA HIS A 7 -12.48 6.19 4.27
C HIS A 7 -11.80 5.65 5.52
N HIS A 8 -11.09 6.50 6.27
CA HIS A 8 -10.47 6.12 7.54
C HIS A 8 -11.43 6.22 8.73
N ASP A 9 -12.53 6.96 8.60
CA ASP A 9 -13.64 6.92 9.54
C ASP A 9 -14.73 5.97 9.02
N ILE A 10 -14.96 4.90 9.76
CA ILE A 10 -15.91 3.85 9.38
C ILE A 10 -17.36 4.37 9.27
N ASN A 11 -17.70 5.43 9.99
CA ASN A 11 -19.06 6.01 9.94
C ASN A 11 -19.38 6.64 8.58
N GLN A 12 -18.37 7.09 7.85
CA GLN A 12 -18.53 7.64 6.49
C GLN A 12 -18.78 6.56 5.43
N LEU A 13 -18.64 5.29 5.81
CA LEU A 13 -18.87 4.14 4.93
C LEU A 13 -20.27 3.53 5.10
N ASN A 14 -21.09 4.11 5.98
CA ASN A 14 -22.47 3.69 6.15
C ASN A 14 -23.37 4.33 5.07
N ASN A 15 -24.42 3.60 4.66
CA ASN A 15 -25.44 4.11 3.73
C ASN A 15 -24.92 4.50 2.33
N LEU A 16 -23.93 3.79 1.81
CA LEU A 16 -23.47 3.95 0.43
C LEU A 16 -24.50 3.34 -0.55
N PRO A 17 -24.48 3.79 -1.80
CA PRO A 17 -25.35 3.23 -2.85
C PRO A 17 -25.12 1.72 -3.01
N ASN A 18 -26.19 0.99 -3.37
CA ASN A 18 -26.12 -0.43 -3.64
C ASN A 18 -25.08 -0.74 -4.72
N GLY A 19 -24.30 -1.80 -4.53
CA GLY A 19 -23.23 -2.19 -5.45
C GLY A 19 -21.90 -1.47 -5.23
N THR A 20 -21.80 -0.58 -4.23
CA THR A 20 -20.55 0.04 -3.81
C THR A 20 -19.85 -0.85 -2.80
N ILE A 21 -18.54 -1.01 -2.93
CA ILE A 21 -17.70 -1.72 -1.97
C ILE A 21 -17.13 -0.71 -0.95
N PRO A 22 -17.59 -0.72 0.31
CA PRO A 22 -17.03 0.14 1.35
C PRO A 22 -15.71 -0.43 1.86
N VAL A 23 -14.67 0.40 1.94
CA VAL A 23 -13.34 -0.02 2.40
C VAL A 23 -12.82 0.88 3.51
N HIS A 24 -12.66 0.33 4.70
CA HIS A 24 -12.09 1.04 5.85
C HIS A 24 -10.56 1.11 5.73
N LEU A 25 -10.05 2.30 5.47
CA LEU A 25 -8.61 2.59 5.44
C LEU A 25 -8.03 2.57 6.86
N TYR A 26 -6.89 1.93 7.01
CA TYR A 26 -6.12 1.87 8.26
C TYR A 26 -6.85 1.23 9.45
N GLY A 27 -8.07 0.77 9.26
CA GLY A 27 -8.89 0.17 10.30
C GLY A 27 -9.11 -1.33 10.11
N MET A 28 -10.04 -1.88 10.89
CA MET A 28 -10.33 -3.33 10.94
C MET A 28 -11.56 -3.73 10.11
N GLY A 29 -12.23 -2.76 9.48
CA GLY A 29 -13.49 -3.01 8.79
C GLY A 29 -14.64 -3.39 9.74
N ASN A 30 -15.72 -3.88 9.17
CA ASN A 30 -16.85 -4.41 9.94
C ASN A 30 -17.56 -5.53 9.16
N LYS A 31 -17.44 -6.76 9.64
CA LYS A 31 -18.04 -7.93 8.99
C LYS A 31 -19.57 -7.89 8.95
N LYS A 32 -20.22 -7.38 10.00
CA LYS A 32 -21.68 -7.30 10.06
C LYS A 32 -22.24 -6.30 9.05
N LEU A 33 -21.51 -5.23 8.78
CA LEU A 33 -21.86 -4.18 7.80
C LEU A 33 -21.21 -4.44 6.42
N GLN A 34 -20.56 -5.59 6.24
CA GLN A 34 -19.83 -5.93 5.00
C GLN A 34 -18.81 -4.86 4.56
N ILE A 35 -18.21 -4.16 5.53
CA ILE A 35 -17.16 -3.18 5.27
C ILE A 35 -15.81 -3.89 5.25
N ALA A 36 -15.19 -3.89 4.09
CA ALA A 36 -13.85 -4.39 3.89
C ALA A 36 -12.80 -3.50 4.59
N HIS A 37 -11.55 -3.91 4.66
CA HIS A 37 -10.49 -3.07 5.24
C HIS A 37 -9.14 -3.30 4.59
N ILE A 38 -8.30 -2.28 4.67
CA ILE A 38 -6.90 -2.34 4.24
C ILE A 38 -6.02 -1.47 5.14
N GLY A 39 -4.80 -1.91 5.35
CA GLY A 39 -3.77 -1.12 6.01
C GLY A 39 -3.89 -0.99 7.53
N ASN A 40 -4.57 -1.89 8.21
CA ASN A 40 -4.77 -1.85 9.66
C ASN A 40 -3.46 -1.78 10.48
N MET A 41 -2.33 -2.30 9.96
CA MET A 41 -1.01 -2.26 10.61
C MET A 41 -0.08 -1.20 10.01
N VAL A 42 -0.49 -0.53 8.95
CA VAL A 42 0.38 0.39 8.19
C VAL A 42 0.77 1.61 9.01
N LEU A 43 -0.17 2.19 9.75
CA LEU A 43 0.14 3.36 10.59
C LEU A 43 1.17 3.05 11.68
N ASP A 44 1.12 1.85 12.27
CA ASP A 44 2.14 1.41 13.23
C ASP A 44 3.50 1.24 12.56
N SER A 45 3.54 0.65 11.38
CA SER A 45 4.76 0.52 10.57
C SER A 45 5.36 1.89 10.22
N VAL A 46 4.53 2.85 9.81
CA VAL A 46 4.95 4.23 9.55
C VAL A 46 5.55 4.88 10.80
N LYS A 47 4.92 4.74 11.97
CA LYS A 47 5.46 5.27 13.24
C LYS A 47 6.83 4.67 13.57
N ARG A 48 7.07 3.40 13.22
CA ARG A 48 8.35 2.70 13.46
C ARG A 48 9.49 3.18 12.58
N LEU A 49 9.21 3.91 11.49
CA LEU A 49 10.27 4.56 10.71
C LEU A 49 11.02 5.63 11.53
N GLY A 50 10.44 6.13 12.62
CA GLY A 50 11.06 7.14 13.49
C GLY A 50 11.23 8.51 12.84
N ILE A 51 10.66 8.71 11.65
CA ILE A 51 10.70 9.97 10.88
C ILE A 51 9.28 10.50 10.67
N LYS A 52 9.17 11.82 10.57
CA LYS A 52 7.90 12.48 10.26
C LYS A 52 7.68 12.49 8.75
N LEU A 53 6.64 11.83 8.29
CA LEU A 53 6.22 11.89 6.90
C LEU A 53 5.53 13.22 6.59
N ASN A 54 5.59 13.65 5.33
CA ASN A 54 4.75 14.73 4.84
C ASN A 54 3.40 14.19 4.31
N ASN A 55 2.47 15.11 4.07
CA ASN A 55 1.12 14.77 3.61
C ASN A 55 1.13 14.08 2.24
N GLN A 56 2.01 14.46 1.32
CA GLN A 56 2.08 13.88 -0.03
C GLN A 56 2.49 12.41 0.01
N VAL A 57 3.47 12.06 0.86
CA VAL A 57 3.88 10.67 1.05
C VAL A 57 2.75 9.84 1.66
N MET A 58 2.00 10.44 2.59
CA MET A 58 0.85 9.77 3.19
C MET A 58 -0.27 9.54 2.18
N ASP A 59 -0.55 10.54 1.34
CA ASP A 59 -1.52 10.44 0.25
C ASP A 59 -1.11 9.38 -0.77
N PHE A 60 0.17 9.35 -1.17
CA PHE A 60 0.69 8.33 -2.08
C PHE A 60 0.53 6.91 -1.51
N LEU A 61 0.83 6.73 -0.23
CA LEU A 61 0.60 5.47 0.48
C LEU A 61 -0.89 5.08 0.46
N THR A 62 -1.77 6.05 0.69
CA THR A 62 -3.23 5.84 0.66
C THR A 62 -3.70 5.41 -0.74
N ILE A 63 -3.22 6.07 -1.80
CA ILE A 63 -3.52 5.71 -3.19
C ILE A 63 -3.01 4.29 -3.49
N ALA A 64 -1.77 3.97 -3.12
CA ALA A 64 -1.19 2.65 -3.35
C ALA A 64 -1.99 1.54 -2.65
N MET A 65 -2.46 1.78 -1.42
CA MET A 65 -3.35 0.84 -0.73
C MET A 65 -4.70 0.70 -1.42
N ALA A 66 -5.29 1.79 -1.90
CA ALA A 66 -6.57 1.74 -2.60
C ALA A 66 -6.47 0.95 -3.91
N VAL A 67 -5.39 1.14 -4.68
CA VAL A 67 -5.10 0.35 -5.89
C VAL A 67 -4.94 -1.13 -5.55
N THR A 68 -4.16 -1.45 -4.52
CA THR A 68 -3.96 -2.83 -4.06
C THR A 68 -5.27 -3.48 -3.61
N ALA A 69 -6.11 -2.73 -2.90
CA ALA A 69 -7.42 -3.20 -2.47
C ALA A 69 -8.33 -3.49 -3.68
N ALA A 70 -8.44 -2.57 -4.62
CA ALA A 70 -9.23 -2.76 -5.83
C ALA A 70 -8.79 -3.99 -6.62
N ASP A 71 -7.48 -4.15 -6.81
CA ASP A 71 -6.90 -5.32 -7.50
C ASP A 71 -7.22 -6.64 -6.80
N THR A 72 -7.22 -6.63 -5.47
CA THR A 72 -7.43 -7.83 -4.66
C THR A 72 -8.91 -8.20 -4.51
N PHE A 73 -9.79 -7.21 -4.39
CA PHE A 73 -11.22 -7.44 -4.07
C PHE A 73 -12.06 -7.80 -5.28
N VAL A 74 -11.67 -7.32 -6.43
CA VAL A 74 -12.43 -7.54 -7.66
C VAL A 74 -11.65 -8.53 -8.53
N LEU A 75 -12.15 -9.74 -8.63
CA LEU A 75 -11.48 -10.77 -9.40
C LEU A 75 -11.77 -10.60 -10.90
N ARG A 76 -10.76 -10.84 -11.74
CA ARG A 76 -10.92 -10.78 -13.22
C ARG A 76 -11.98 -11.73 -13.73
N LYS A 77 -12.07 -12.93 -13.15
CA LYS A 77 -13.07 -13.95 -13.52
C LYS A 77 -14.53 -13.48 -13.38
N ASP A 78 -14.76 -12.47 -12.54
CA ASP A 78 -16.11 -11.95 -12.26
C ASP A 78 -16.50 -10.81 -13.21
N THR A 79 -15.66 -10.49 -14.20
CA THR A 79 -15.96 -9.51 -15.27
C THR A 79 -16.55 -10.17 -16.50
N ALA A 80 -17.33 -9.41 -17.27
CA ALA A 80 -18.06 -9.94 -18.44
C ALA A 80 -17.15 -10.58 -19.49
N ASN A 81 -15.91 -10.08 -19.65
CA ASN A 81 -14.92 -10.61 -20.59
C ASN A 81 -13.81 -11.44 -19.92
N GLY A 82 -13.85 -11.61 -18.59
CA GLY A 82 -12.87 -12.35 -17.81
C GLY A 82 -11.47 -11.71 -17.77
N TRP A 83 -11.29 -10.51 -18.34
CA TRP A 83 -9.98 -9.88 -18.50
C TRP A 83 -9.87 -8.47 -17.95
N CYS A 84 -10.63 -7.53 -18.49
CA CYS A 84 -10.54 -6.12 -18.14
C CYS A 84 -11.56 -5.75 -17.06
N ARG A 85 -11.07 -5.16 -15.96
CA ARG A 85 -11.92 -4.59 -14.90
C ARG A 85 -12.03 -3.09 -15.09
N SER A 86 -13.11 -2.51 -14.57
CA SER A 86 -13.32 -1.07 -14.58
C SER A 86 -13.64 -0.61 -13.16
N PHE A 87 -12.81 0.28 -12.64
CA PHE A 87 -12.85 0.77 -11.26
C PHE A 87 -13.23 2.24 -11.20
N SER A 88 -14.11 2.58 -10.27
CA SER A 88 -14.35 3.94 -9.79
C SER A 88 -13.97 4.01 -8.32
N ILE A 89 -12.95 4.79 -7.98
CA ILE A 89 -12.34 4.84 -6.66
C ILE A 89 -12.52 6.22 -6.07
N THR A 90 -13.30 6.32 -5.00
CA THR A 90 -13.45 7.55 -4.21
C THR A 90 -12.54 7.48 -3.00
N LEU A 91 -11.66 8.48 -2.83
CA LEU A 91 -10.56 8.42 -1.88
C LEU A 91 -10.29 9.76 -1.19
N PRO A 92 -10.30 9.81 0.17
CA PRO A 92 -9.93 11.00 0.92
C PRO A 92 -8.41 11.17 0.96
N LEU A 93 -7.93 12.37 0.63
CA LEU A 93 -6.51 12.73 0.65
C LEU A 93 -6.28 14.01 1.47
N CYS A 94 -5.05 14.15 1.99
CA CYS A 94 -4.64 15.36 2.71
C CYS A 94 -4.50 16.56 1.77
N GLN A 95 -4.02 16.32 0.55
CA GLN A 95 -3.76 17.34 -0.47
C GLN A 95 -4.34 16.93 -1.83
N PRO A 96 -5.68 16.82 -1.95
CA PRO A 96 -6.34 16.29 -3.15
C PRO A 96 -6.02 17.09 -4.41
N ASP A 97 -5.81 18.40 -4.32
CA ASP A 97 -5.52 19.26 -5.46
C ASP A 97 -4.23 18.88 -6.21
N ILE A 98 -3.22 18.39 -5.47
CA ILE A 98 -1.97 17.92 -6.07
C ILE A 98 -2.22 16.65 -6.88
N TRP A 99 -3.00 15.75 -6.33
CA TRP A 99 -3.33 14.46 -6.96
C TRP A 99 -4.32 14.63 -8.11
N GLN A 100 -5.24 15.58 -8.00
CA GLN A 100 -6.16 15.92 -9.07
C GLN A 100 -5.43 16.40 -10.34
N LYS A 101 -4.34 17.17 -10.19
CA LYS A 101 -3.49 17.60 -11.32
C LYS A 101 -2.79 16.42 -12.00
N ASN A 102 -2.48 15.37 -11.26
CA ASN A 102 -1.77 14.18 -11.73
C ASN A 102 -2.69 12.99 -12.04
N LYS A 103 -3.99 13.16 -11.85
CA LYS A 103 -5.00 12.09 -11.96
C LYS A 103 -4.92 11.34 -13.29
N VAL A 104 -4.91 12.06 -14.41
CA VAL A 104 -4.88 11.46 -15.74
C VAL A 104 -3.64 10.60 -15.95
N HIS A 105 -2.47 11.07 -15.51
CA HIS A 105 -1.23 10.29 -15.60
C HIS A 105 -1.30 9.03 -14.73
N LEU A 106 -1.82 9.15 -13.51
CA LEU A 106 -1.99 7.99 -12.62
C LEU A 106 -2.90 6.93 -13.24
N GLU A 107 -4.04 7.34 -13.78
CA GLU A 107 -4.99 6.46 -14.44
C GLU A 107 -4.38 5.77 -15.67
N GLN A 108 -3.61 6.51 -16.47
CA GLN A 108 -2.90 5.97 -17.64
C GLN A 108 -1.81 4.97 -17.25
N ILE A 109 -1.00 5.27 -16.22
CA ILE A 109 0.04 4.35 -15.72
C ILE A 109 -0.59 3.06 -15.21
N LEU A 110 -1.66 3.15 -14.43
CA LEU A 110 -2.35 1.98 -13.90
C LEU A 110 -3.03 1.18 -15.01
N HIS A 111 -3.60 1.84 -16.01
CA HIS A 111 -4.14 1.17 -17.20
C HIS A 111 -3.04 0.40 -17.95
N PHE A 112 -1.91 1.03 -18.20
CA PHE A 112 -0.77 0.40 -18.87
C PHE A 112 -0.26 -0.84 -18.12
N LEU A 113 -0.14 -0.75 -16.79
CA LEU A 113 0.39 -1.83 -15.96
C LEU A 113 -0.58 -2.99 -15.77
N SER A 114 -1.90 -2.73 -15.76
CA SER A 114 -2.90 -3.74 -15.40
C SER A 114 -3.82 -4.17 -16.55
N GLY A 115 -3.95 -3.35 -17.58
CA GLY A 115 -4.98 -3.49 -18.62
C GLY A 115 -6.39 -3.16 -18.14
N ASP A 116 -6.55 -2.67 -16.91
CA ASP A 116 -7.82 -2.29 -16.32
C ASP A 116 -8.12 -0.79 -16.52
N ILE A 117 -9.38 -0.40 -16.41
CA ILE A 117 -9.82 0.99 -16.49
C ILE A 117 -9.90 1.54 -15.06
N TRP A 118 -9.21 2.65 -14.80
CA TRP A 118 -9.13 3.30 -13.51
C TRP A 118 -9.71 4.70 -13.58
N GLN A 119 -10.59 5.03 -12.65
CA GLN A 119 -11.13 6.37 -12.46
C GLN A 119 -11.05 6.72 -10.97
N PHE A 120 -10.42 7.84 -10.66
CA PHE A 120 -10.30 8.33 -9.30
C PHE A 120 -11.15 9.56 -9.06
N ASP A 121 -11.72 9.64 -7.87
CA ASP A 121 -12.34 10.82 -7.32
C ASP A 121 -11.66 11.15 -5.98
N PHE A 122 -10.88 12.23 -5.97
CA PHE A 122 -10.13 12.65 -4.79
C PHE A 122 -10.85 13.79 -4.07
N HIS A 123 -11.01 13.66 -2.76
CA HIS A 123 -11.61 14.70 -1.93
C HIS A 123 -10.76 14.96 -0.69
N ALA A 124 -10.99 16.09 -0.02
CA ALA A 124 -10.31 16.43 1.24
C ALA A 124 -10.72 15.52 2.39
N GLY A 125 -9.92 15.47 3.44
CA GLY A 125 -10.18 14.69 4.64
C GLY A 125 -9.36 13.42 4.75
N GLY A 126 -8.19 13.34 4.10
CA GLY A 126 -7.28 12.20 4.19
C GLY A 126 -6.68 12.00 5.59
N GLN A 127 -6.20 10.78 5.84
CA GLN A 127 -5.51 10.42 7.07
C GLN A 127 -4.19 11.21 7.18
N LEU A 128 -4.07 12.04 8.20
CA LEU A 128 -2.82 12.76 8.48
C LEU A 128 -1.69 11.79 8.85
N PRO A 129 -0.44 12.13 8.48
CA PRO A 129 0.72 11.35 8.89
C PRO A 129 0.77 11.18 10.41
N PRO A 130 0.93 9.95 10.91
CA PRO A 130 0.99 9.73 12.35
C PRO A 130 2.31 10.26 12.91
N GLN A 131 2.30 10.65 14.19
CA GLN A 131 3.53 11.02 14.88
C GLN A 131 4.46 9.80 14.99
N PRO A 132 5.76 9.95 14.66
CA PRO A 132 6.71 8.86 14.76
C PRO A 132 6.88 8.42 16.22
N TYR A 133 7.19 7.14 16.40
CA TYR A 133 7.61 6.67 17.71
C TYR A 133 8.94 7.31 18.11
N LYS A 134 9.05 7.65 19.39
CA LYS A 134 10.33 8.04 19.98
C LYS A 134 11.15 6.79 20.31
N LEU A 135 12.46 6.91 20.18
CA LEU A 135 13.37 5.83 20.58
C LEU A 135 13.19 5.57 22.08
N SER A 136 12.79 4.36 22.41
CA SER A 136 12.68 3.89 23.79
C SER A 136 13.13 2.43 23.84
N GLY A 137 13.59 1.95 24.98
CA GLY A 137 14.08 0.58 25.13
C GLY A 137 13.08 -0.52 24.76
N ARG A 138 11.79 -0.19 24.63
CA ARG A 138 10.70 -1.11 24.26
C ARG A 138 10.26 -1.01 22.80
N THR A 139 10.63 0.05 22.09
CA THR A 139 10.17 0.30 20.71
C THR A 139 11.30 0.03 19.73
N LYS A 140 11.16 -1.01 18.91
CA LYS A 140 12.07 -1.24 17.78
C LYS A 140 11.71 -0.27 16.66
N LEU A 141 12.58 0.70 16.41
CA LEU A 141 12.54 1.55 15.22
C LEU A 141 13.30 0.86 14.07
N VAL A 142 12.93 1.25 12.87
CA VAL A 142 13.71 0.93 11.67
C VAL A 142 15.00 1.75 11.72
N ASP A 143 16.16 1.10 11.60
CA ASP A 143 17.44 1.81 11.60
C ASP A 143 17.72 2.36 10.19
N LEU A 144 17.38 3.64 10.01
CA LEU A 144 17.63 4.39 8.77
C LEU A 144 18.88 5.27 8.86
N ARG A 145 19.67 5.18 9.94
CA ARG A 145 20.88 5.98 10.10
C ARG A 145 21.92 5.59 9.05
N ASN A 146 22.56 6.60 8.47
CA ASN A 146 23.57 6.41 7.42
C ASN A 146 23.04 5.63 6.20
N LYS A 147 21.76 5.73 5.92
CA LYS A 147 21.12 5.20 4.72
C LYS A 147 20.86 6.34 3.75
N ASP A 148 21.31 6.17 2.51
CA ASP A 148 21.29 7.20 1.48
C ASP A 148 20.34 6.91 0.32
N CYS A 149 19.99 5.64 0.11
CA CYS A 149 19.08 5.25 -0.95
C CYS A 149 18.18 4.04 -0.57
N VAL A 150 17.17 3.80 -1.37
CA VAL A 150 16.26 2.65 -1.24
C VAL A 150 16.42 1.78 -2.49
N CYS A 151 16.60 0.48 -2.29
CA CYS A 151 16.67 -0.50 -3.35
C CYS A 151 15.58 -1.55 -3.19
N LEU A 152 14.80 -1.77 -4.25
CA LEU A 152 13.84 -2.88 -4.30
C LEU A 152 14.59 -4.20 -4.49
N PHE A 153 14.37 -5.15 -3.60
CA PHE A 153 15.06 -6.42 -3.59
C PHE A 153 14.09 -7.59 -3.67
N SER A 154 14.03 -8.24 -4.81
CA SER A 154 13.13 -9.39 -5.05
C SER A 154 13.70 -10.73 -4.57
N GLY A 155 15.01 -10.78 -4.25
CA GLY A 155 15.73 -12.03 -3.98
C GLY A 155 16.22 -12.76 -5.24
N GLY A 156 16.01 -12.19 -6.43
CA GLY A 156 16.54 -12.68 -7.70
C GLY A 156 17.95 -12.16 -7.98
N LEU A 157 18.63 -12.75 -8.98
CA LEU A 157 20.00 -12.43 -9.36
C LEU A 157 20.16 -10.94 -9.75
N ASP A 158 19.26 -10.41 -10.58
CA ASP A 158 19.34 -9.03 -11.06
C ASP A 158 19.26 -8.02 -9.92
N SER A 159 18.34 -8.26 -8.96
CA SER A 159 18.24 -7.40 -7.78
C SER A 159 19.46 -7.53 -6.85
N ALA A 160 20.10 -8.71 -6.79
CA ALA A 160 21.33 -8.91 -6.03
C ALA A 160 22.50 -8.16 -6.67
N ILE A 161 22.66 -8.22 -7.99
CA ILE A 161 23.67 -7.47 -8.73
C ILE A 161 23.48 -5.97 -8.50
N GLY A 162 22.25 -5.45 -8.64
CA GLY A 162 21.96 -4.05 -8.41
C GLY A 162 22.31 -3.56 -6.98
N VAL A 163 22.17 -4.41 -5.97
CA VAL A 163 22.62 -4.10 -4.60
C VAL A 163 24.16 -4.06 -4.52
N ILE A 164 24.85 -5.01 -5.17
CA ILE A 164 26.31 -5.05 -5.19
C ILE A 164 26.87 -3.78 -5.84
N ASP A 165 26.31 -3.40 -7.00
CA ASP A 165 26.70 -2.17 -7.71
C ASP A 165 26.54 -0.91 -6.85
N LEU A 166 25.43 -0.82 -6.09
CA LEU A 166 25.22 0.30 -5.16
C LEU A 166 26.27 0.31 -4.03
N LEU A 167 26.60 -0.86 -3.49
CA LEU A 167 27.59 -0.99 -2.43
C LEU A 167 29.02 -0.66 -2.94
N GLU A 168 29.38 -1.09 -4.15
CA GLU A 168 30.67 -0.76 -4.79
C GLU A 168 30.80 0.74 -5.06
N GLN A 169 29.71 1.41 -5.35
CA GLN A 169 29.65 2.88 -5.50
C GLN A 169 29.72 3.61 -4.16
N GLY A 170 29.82 2.89 -3.03
CA GLY A 170 29.90 3.47 -1.69
C GLY A 170 28.54 3.85 -1.09
N ASN A 171 27.42 3.51 -1.73
CA ASN A 171 26.09 3.76 -1.21
C ASN A 171 25.74 2.80 -0.05
N SER A 172 24.83 3.22 0.81
CA SER A 172 24.30 2.43 1.94
C SER A 172 22.79 2.23 1.80
N PRO A 173 22.33 1.31 0.94
CA PRO A 173 20.92 1.14 0.64
C PRO A 173 20.09 0.59 1.79
N VAL A 174 18.81 0.99 1.83
CA VAL A 174 17.74 0.26 2.51
C VAL A 174 17.15 -0.72 1.51
N LEU A 175 17.22 -2.01 1.80
CA LEU A 175 16.62 -3.03 0.95
C LEU A 175 15.14 -3.21 1.32
N VAL A 176 14.27 -3.08 0.33
CA VAL A 176 12.82 -3.29 0.47
C VAL A 176 12.44 -4.52 -0.33
N SER A 177 11.90 -5.51 0.36
CA SER A 177 11.47 -6.76 -0.25
C SER A 177 10.00 -7.04 0.03
N HIS A 178 9.33 -7.64 -0.93
CA HIS A 178 7.98 -8.16 -0.78
C HIS A 178 8.02 -9.70 -0.76
N SER A 179 7.42 -10.31 0.26
CA SER A 179 7.33 -11.76 0.33
C SER A 179 5.88 -12.23 0.45
N TYR A 180 5.51 -13.19 -0.40
CA TYR A 180 4.26 -13.91 -0.23
C TYR A 180 4.37 -14.97 0.87
N LYS A 181 3.24 -15.30 1.53
CA LYS A 181 3.15 -16.45 2.43
C LYS A 181 3.54 -17.71 1.66
N GLY A 182 4.74 -18.24 1.91
CA GLY A 182 5.29 -19.43 1.22
C GLY A 182 6.71 -19.24 0.71
N ASP A 183 7.16 -18.03 0.48
CA ASP A 183 8.47 -17.73 -0.10
C ASP A 183 9.57 -17.44 0.96
N LYS A 184 9.37 -17.99 2.16
CA LYS A 184 10.28 -17.75 3.31
C LYS A 184 11.68 -18.35 3.15
N SER A 185 11.90 -19.19 2.14
CA SER A 185 13.16 -19.95 2.02
C SER A 185 14.31 -19.18 1.37
N ARG A 186 14.05 -18.12 0.60
CA ARG A 186 15.07 -17.38 -0.15
C ARG A 186 15.60 -16.11 0.52
N GLN A 187 14.88 -15.55 1.46
CA GLN A 187 15.22 -14.29 2.13
C GLN A 187 16.31 -14.36 3.19
N PRO A 188 16.53 -15.47 3.94
CA PRO A 188 17.56 -15.53 4.97
C PRO A 188 19.00 -15.47 4.46
N LEU A 189 19.23 -15.84 3.20
CA LEU A 189 20.58 -15.89 2.62
C LEU A 189 21.26 -14.51 2.52
N PHE A 190 20.48 -13.44 2.41
CA PHE A 190 20.99 -12.07 2.24
C PHE A 190 20.89 -11.19 3.49
N SER A 191 20.25 -11.67 4.55
CA SER A 191 20.07 -10.90 5.80
C SER A 191 21.37 -10.54 6.51
N ASN A 192 22.47 -11.22 6.20
CA ASN A 192 23.78 -10.99 6.77
C ASN A 192 24.64 -9.98 5.98
N LEU A 193 24.28 -9.67 4.72
CA LEU A 193 25.05 -8.77 3.87
C LEU A 193 24.70 -7.29 4.07
N THR A 194 23.48 -7.02 4.50
CA THR A 194 23.02 -5.67 4.83
C THR A 194 21.99 -5.80 5.93
N LYS A 195 21.86 -4.78 6.82
CA LYS A 195 20.71 -4.70 7.73
C LYS A 195 19.47 -4.47 6.89
N MET A 196 18.89 -5.57 6.41
CA MET A 196 17.73 -5.59 5.54
C MET A 196 16.52 -5.12 6.34
N VAL A 197 15.93 -4.00 5.97
CA VAL A 197 14.60 -3.64 6.41
C VAL A 197 13.64 -4.45 5.55
N ILE A 198 13.34 -5.65 6.02
CA ILE A 198 12.29 -6.44 5.42
C ILE A 198 10.98 -5.83 5.89
N LEU A 199 10.31 -5.08 5.03
CA LEU A 199 8.87 -4.80 5.18
C LEU A 199 8.14 -6.13 4.89
N THR A 200 8.48 -7.16 5.67
CA THR A 200 7.74 -8.40 5.66
C THR A 200 6.46 -8.20 6.43
N ASN A 201 5.43 -8.60 5.82
CA ASN A 201 4.09 -8.74 6.32
C ASN A 201 3.22 -7.49 6.16
N PHE A 202 2.58 -7.43 5.01
CA PHE A 202 1.14 -7.21 5.06
C PHE A 202 0.48 -8.57 5.42
N PRO A 203 0.49 -9.01 6.69
CA PRO A 203 -0.24 -10.19 7.09
C PRO A 203 -1.70 -9.77 7.13
N ASN A 204 -2.51 -10.41 6.35
CA ASN A 204 -3.94 -10.17 6.24
C ASN A 204 -4.34 -8.94 5.41
N LEU A 205 -3.82 -8.83 4.18
CA LEU A 205 -4.63 -8.29 3.12
C LEU A 205 -5.81 -9.24 2.96
N MET A 206 -6.91 -8.91 3.64
CA MET A 206 -8.26 -9.28 3.32
C MET A 206 -8.67 -10.73 3.24
N ARG A 207 -9.63 -11.04 4.01
CA ARG A 207 -10.67 -12.01 3.67
C ARG A 207 -11.99 -11.26 3.48
N LEU A 208 -12.32 -10.92 2.23
CA LEU A 208 -13.71 -10.97 1.82
C LEU A 208 -14.06 -12.47 1.82
N HIS A 209 -14.88 -12.90 2.75
CA HIS A 209 -15.53 -14.20 2.63
C HIS A 209 -16.51 -14.06 1.47
N ASN A 210 -16.24 -14.80 0.40
CA ASN A 210 -17.16 -15.07 -0.69
C ASN A 210 -18.51 -15.50 -0.11
N HIS A 211 -19.49 -14.67 -0.25
CA HIS A 211 -20.87 -15.02 -0.36
C HIS A 211 -21.53 -13.93 -1.21
N ILE A 212 -21.50 -14.17 -2.48
CA ILE A 212 -22.54 -13.76 -3.43
C ILE A 212 -23.12 -15.06 -3.99
#